data_5b2dd6d52dac1d618c03d915825c0bf7
#
_entry.id   5b2dd6d52dac1d618c03d915825c0bf7
#
_cell.length_a   1.000
_cell.length_b   1.000
_cell.length_c   1.000
_cell.angle_alpha   90.00
_cell.angle_beta   90.00
_cell.angle_gamma   90.00
#
_symmetry.space_group_name_H-M   'P 1'
#
loop_
_entity.id
_entity.type
_entity.pdbx_description
1 polymer ?
#
loop_
_entity_poly.entity_id
_entity_poly.type
_entity_poly.pdbx_seq_one_letter_code
_entity_poly.pdbx_strand_id
1 'polypeptide(L)'
;MTNSGPARPSQAVANPGPAPATRSAPWDYAAPWDARGYVTDLDGPVHWIEFSPKPSSQAPGPGESETAGPNQSPRPPIVFVHGLGGSHLNWCLIGPQLAAGRRAVALDLRGFGLTPGLRSNSSVEANARLVGRFVNEVIGAPVILVGNSMGGLISILETAAHPGMIKALVLIDPALPAPLQKPDWQVTGQFLLYAVPGLGELAVARLLASVSPEAAVQQLVQLCFAEPSRADPVMIEAEVALAARRRPVTPAQASARARVFLAAARSLLRVLGRRRRYAAMMASIDIPVLLIGGDADRLVPVAAMRQAAARNPHWESVILADVGHTPQLEVPGGVAGAIRDWLDRHVT
;
A
#
# COMPACT_ATOMS: atom_id res chain seq x y z
N MET A 1 47.18 -6.75 -30.81
CA MET A 1 47.11 -7.42 -29.49
C MET A 1 45.74 -7.08 -28.88
N THR A 2 44.79 -7.95 -29.06
CA THR A 2 43.40 -7.78 -28.61
C THR A 2 43.28 -8.40 -27.22
N ASN A 3 43.01 -7.55 -26.24
CA ASN A 3 42.89 -7.95 -24.84
C ASN A 3 41.41 -8.30 -24.54
N SER A 4 41.09 -9.59 -24.57
CA SER A 4 39.77 -10.12 -24.17
C SER A 4 39.79 -10.35 -22.66
N GLY A 5 39.11 -9.46 -21.92
CA GLY A 5 38.86 -9.61 -20.48
C GLY A 5 37.90 -10.78 -20.18
N PRO A 6 37.99 -11.40 -19.01
CA PRO A 6 37.20 -12.57 -18.68
C PRO A 6 35.69 -12.22 -18.50
N ALA A 7 34.86 -13.06 -19.12
CA ALA A 7 33.38 -13.01 -18.95
C ALA A 7 33.01 -13.22 -17.48
N ARG A 8 32.10 -12.39 -16.95
CA ARG A 8 31.51 -12.58 -15.62
C ARG A 8 30.68 -13.88 -15.62
N PRO A 9 30.78 -14.72 -14.58
CA PRO A 9 29.95 -15.91 -14.50
C PRO A 9 28.48 -15.50 -14.34
N SER A 10 27.63 -16.10 -15.16
CA SER A 10 26.17 -16.06 -15.05
C SER A 10 25.77 -16.52 -13.64
N GLN A 11 25.11 -15.67 -12.87
CA GLN A 11 24.49 -16.06 -11.62
C GLN A 11 23.41 -17.08 -11.95
N ALA A 12 23.62 -18.33 -11.53
CA ALA A 12 22.60 -19.36 -11.60
C ALA A 12 21.37 -18.89 -10.81
N VAL A 13 20.21 -18.82 -11.48
CA VAL A 13 18.92 -18.58 -10.85
C VAL A 13 18.69 -19.74 -9.89
N ALA A 14 18.72 -19.48 -8.59
CA ALA A 14 18.43 -20.47 -7.58
C ALA A 14 17.03 -21.05 -7.86
N ASN A 15 16.93 -22.37 -7.87
CA ASN A 15 15.68 -23.08 -8.05
C ASN A 15 14.67 -22.57 -7.00
N PRO A 16 13.51 -21.99 -7.37
CA PRO A 16 12.56 -21.52 -6.39
C PRO A 16 12.13 -22.74 -5.56
N GLY A 17 12.29 -22.64 -4.23
CA GLY A 17 11.79 -23.66 -3.30
C GLY A 17 10.29 -23.87 -3.47
N PRO A 18 9.71 -24.89 -2.82
CA PRO A 18 8.27 -25.15 -2.90
C PRO A 18 7.50 -23.88 -2.51
N ALA A 19 6.40 -23.62 -3.27
CA ALA A 19 5.56 -22.45 -2.99
C ALA A 19 5.07 -22.46 -1.52
N PRO A 20 5.03 -21.31 -0.85
CA PRO A 20 4.65 -21.24 0.56
C PRO A 20 3.21 -21.70 0.77
N ALA A 21 2.95 -22.41 1.89
CA ALA A 21 1.64 -22.92 2.21
C ALA A 21 0.64 -21.76 2.38
N THR A 22 -0.40 -21.75 1.54
CA THR A 22 -1.49 -20.77 1.58
C THR A 22 -2.79 -21.46 1.98
N ARG A 23 -3.56 -20.84 2.89
CA ARG A 23 -4.87 -21.34 3.33
C ARG A 23 -5.88 -20.20 3.35
N SER A 24 -7.17 -20.49 3.25
CA SER A 24 -8.24 -19.50 3.43
C SER A 24 -8.17 -18.88 4.83
N ALA A 25 -8.39 -17.57 4.91
CA ALA A 25 -8.48 -16.88 6.17
C ALA A 25 -9.81 -17.24 6.88
N PRO A 26 -9.81 -17.39 8.20
CA PRO A 26 -11.04 -17.68 8.94
C PRO A 26 -11.92 -16.43 9.16
N TRP A 27 -11.50 -15.28 8.64
CA TRP A 27 -12.21 -14.00 8.76
C TRP A 27 -12.35 -13.36 7.40
N ASP A 28 -13.50 -12.77 7.16
CA ASP A 28 -13.85 -12.18 5.88
C ASP A 28 -14.47 -10.78 6.04
N TYR A 29 -13.62 -9.81 6.41
CA TYR A 29 -14.04 -8.41 6.52
C TYR A 29 -14.24 -7.75 5.16
N ALA A 30 -13.73 -8.34 4.10
CA ALA A 30 -13.82 -7.84 2.74
C ALA A 30 -14.91 -8.51 1.90
N ALA A 31 -15.71 -9.41 2.51
CA ALA A 31 -16.84 -10.09 1.84
C ALA A 31 -17.84 -9.15 1.15
N PRO A 32 -18.19 -7.97 1.70
CA PRO A 32 -19.07 -7.02 1.01
C PRO A 32 -18.58 -6.57 -0.38
N TRP A 33 -17.30 -6.75 -0.66
CA TRP A 33 -16.66 -6.39 -1.94
C TRP A 33 -16.20 -7.61 -2.75
N ASP A 34 -16.83 -8.76 -2.57
CA ASP A 34 -16.52 -10.01 -3.29
C ASP A 34 -15.03 -10.41 -3.22
N ALA A 35 -14.35 -10.08 -2.12
CA ALA A 35 -12.96 -10.45 -1.89
C ALA A 35 -12.87 -11.68 -0.98
N ARG A 36 -11.85 -12.52 -1.23
CA ARG A 36 -11.55 -13.70 -0.41
C ARG A 36 -10.25 -13.51 0.35
N GLY A 37 -10.28 -13.85 1.65
CA GLY A 37 -9.11 -13.77 2.51
C GLY A 37 -8.26 -15.02 2.51
N TYR A 38 -6.93 -14.83 2.58
CA TYR A 38 -5.93 -15.89 2.63
C TYR A 38 -4.87 -15.59 3.67
N VAL A 39 -4.21 -16.64 4.13
CA VAL A 39 -3.02 -16.55 4.98
C VAL A 39 -1.93 -17.42 4.39
N THR A 40 -0.77 -16.81 4.13
CA THR A 40 0.42 -17.48 3.61
C THR A 40 1.56 -17.36 4.63
N ASP A 41 2.35 -18.41 4.79
CA ASP A 41 3.54 -18.38 5.65
C ASP A 41 4.74 -17.79 4.90
N LEU A 42 5.14 -16.57 5.28
CA LEU A 42 6.32 -15.87 4.77
C LEU A 42 7.23 -15.48 5.95
N ASP A 43 7.82 -16.45 6.67
CA ASP A 43 8.45 -16.31 7.99
C ASP A 43 7.45 -15.79 9.04
N GLY A 44 6.34 -16.48 9.15
CA GLY A 44 5.17 -16.17 9.93
C GLY A 44 3.97 -15.80 9.05
N PRO A 45 2.75 -15.89 9.62
CA PRO A 45 1.51 -15.74 8.87
C PRO A 45 1.38 -14.32 8.31
N VAL A 46 1.08 -14.23 7.02
CA VAL A 46 0.77 -13.00 6.29
C VAL A 46 -0.63 -13.10 5.72
N HIS A 47 -1.51 -12.22 6.14
CA HIS A 47 -2.85 -12.11 5.62
C HIS A 47 -2.88 -11.25 4.37
N TRP A 48 -3.71 -11.66 3.41
CA TRP A 48 -3.99 -10.92 2.19
C TRP A 48 -5.37 -11.30 1.65
N ILE A 49 -5.93 -10.47 0.81
CA ILE A 49 -7.20 -10.73 0.13
C ILE A 49 -7.02 -10.69 -1.37
N GLU A 50 -7.87 -11.41 -2.08
CA GLU A 50 -7.98 -11.38 -3.54
C GLU A 50 -9.38 -10.94 -3.93
N PHE A 51 -9.46 -9.94 -4.80
CA PHE A 51 -10.71 -9.39 -5.31
C PHE A 51 -11.23 -10.21 -6.48
N SER A 52 -12.51 -10.53 -6.46
CA SER A 52 -13.22 -11.02 -7.64
C SER A 52 -13.53 -9.86 -8.59
N PRO A 53 -13.46 -10.06 -9.91
CA PRO A 53 -13.84 -9.02 -10.86
C PRO A 53 -15.32 -8.67 -10.70
N LYS A 54 -15.63 -7.39 -10.58
CA LYS A 54 -17.02 -6.92 -10.57
C LYS A 54 -17.61 -7.18 -11.96
N PRO A 55 -18.79 -7.81 -12.09
CA PRO A 55 -19.44 -7.95 -13.38
C PRO A 55 -19.55 -6.57 -14.04
N SER A 56 -19.11 -6.44 -15.29
CA SER A 56 -19.30 -5.19 -16.03
C SER A 56 -20.80 -4.93 -16.16
N SER A 57 -21.26 -3.72 -15.82
CA SER A 57 -22.65 -3.31 -16.02
C SER A 57 -23.06 -3.20 -17.50
N GLN A 58 -22.10 -3.34 -18.42
CA GLN A 58 -22.32 -3.55 -19.83
C GLN A 58 -22.31 -5.07 -20.09
N ALA A 59 -23.48 -5.67 -20.23
CA ALA A 59 -23.56 -7.01 -20.76
C ALA A 59 -22.87 -7.02 -22.11
N PRO A 60 -21.96 -7.98 -22.40
CA PRO A 60 -21.39 -8.15 -23.72
C PRO A 60 -22.55 -8.30 -24.72
N GLY A 61 -22.46 -7.61 -25.86
CA GLY A 61 -23.44 -7.77 -26.92
C GLY A 61 -23.53 -9.22 -27.35
N PRO A 62 -24.66 -9.69 -27.90
CA PRO A 62 -24.81 -11.07 -28.31
C PRO A 62 -23.77 -11.41 -29.41
N GLY A 63 -22.68 -12.09 -29.00
CA GLY A 63 -21.56 -12.46 -29.88
C GLY A 63 -20.17 -12.20 -29.31
N GLU A 64 -20.00 -11.44 -28.24
CA GLU A 64 -18.70 -11.23 -27.55
C GLU A 64 -18.56 -12.26 -26.39
N SER A 65 -18.04 -13.41 -26.75
CA SER A 65 -17.54 -14.39 -25.77
C SER A 65 -16.31 -13.80 -25.08
N GLU A 66 -16.30 -13.76 -23.75
CA GLU A 66 -15.12 -13.43 -22.91
C GLU A 66 -14.01 -14.51 -22.99
N THR A 67 -13.69 -14.98 -24.16
CA THR A 67 -12.47 -15.75 -24.36
C THR A 67 -11.38 -14.77 -24.78
N ALA A 68 -10.50 -14.43 -23.84
CA ALA A 68 -9.19 -13.93 -24.21
C ALA A 68 -8.66 -14.79 -25.36
N GLY A 69 -8.40 -14.18 -26.52
CA GLY A 69 -7.88 -14.89 -27.67
C GLY A 69 -6.60 -15.63 -27.28
N PRO A 70 -6.28 -16.79 -27.89
CA PRO A 70 -5.19 -17.69 -27.49
C PRO A 70 -3.79 -17.08 -27.52
N ASN A 71 -3.66 -15.78 -27.76
CA ASN A 71 -2.37 -15.06 -27.90
C ASN A 71 -2.22 -13.82 -27.02
N GLN A 72 -3.14 -13.52 -26.08
CA GLN A 72 -2.92 -12.42 -25.14
C GLN A 72 -2.21 -12.94 -23.89
N SER A 73 -0.99 -12.46 -23.67
CA SER A 73 -0.30 -12.66 -22.39
C SER A 73 -1.20 -12.17 -21.26
N PRO A 74 -1.31 -12.89 -20.13
CA PRO A 74 -2.16 -12.47 -19.03
C PRO A 74 -1.70 -11.10 -18.53
N ARG A 75 -2.65 -10.18 -18.36
CA ARG A 75 -2.37 -8.82 -17.85
C ARG A 75 -1.66 -8.92 -16.48
N PRO A 76 -0.63 -8.09 -16.22
CA PRO A 76 0.10 -8.15 -14.95
C PRO A 76 -0.82 -7.99 -13.74
N PRO A 77 -0.65 -8.82 -12.69
CA PRO A 77 -1.41 -8.71 -11.45
C PRO A 77 -1.19 -7.36 -10.75
N ILE A 78 -2.20 -6.89 -10.01
CA ILE A 78 -2.07 -5.74 -9.13
C ILE A 78 -1.84 -6.22 -7.69
N VAL A 79 -0.86 -5.63 -7.01
CA VAL A 79 -0.62 -5.79 -5.57
C VAL A 79 -0.77 -4.44 -4.88
N PHE A 80 -1.74 -4.36 -3.99
CA PHE A 80 -2.02 -3.16 -3.20
C PHE A 80 -1.28 -3.17 -1.86
N VAL A 81 -0.66 -2.03 -1.52
CA VAL A 81 0.16 -1.84 -0.31
C VAL A 81 -0.37 -0.64 0.48
N HIS A 82 -0.97 -0.89 1.64
CA HIS A 82 -1.62 0.13 2.47
C HIS A 82 -0.64 1.02 3.25
N GLY A 83 -1.16 2.15 3.77
CA GLY A 83 -0.44 3.13 4.58
C GLY A 83 -0.20 2.72 6.03
N LEU A 84 0.40 3.61 6.82
CA LEU A 84 0.62 3.46 8.26
C LEU A 84 -0.73 3.39 9.00
N GLY A 85 -0.94 2.32 9.74
CA GLY A 85 -2.21 2.10 10.46
C GLY A 85 -3.33 1.49 9.62
N GLY A 86 -3.18 1.41 8.30
CA GLY A 86 -4.16 0.83 7.38
C GLY A 86 -4.19 -0.70 7.35
N SER A 87 -4.92 -1.23 6.39
CA SER A 87 -5.13 -2.67 6.16
C SER A 87 -5.52 -2.95 4.71
N HIS A 88 -5.77 -4.23 4.39
CA HIS A 88 -6.37 -4.64 3.12
C HIS A 88 -7.68 -3.91 2.80
N LEU A 89 -8.44 -3.47 3.81
CA LEU A 89 -9.69 -2.73 3.63
C LEU A 89 -9.52 -1.40 2.89
N ASN A 90 -8.36 -0.77 2.98
CA ASN A 90 -8.06 0.47 2.24
C ASN A 90 -8.28 0.36 0.72
N TRP A 91 -8.42 -0.85 0.20
CA TRP A 91 -8.47 -1.14 -1.23
C TRP A 91 -9.82 -1.68 -1.71
N CYS A 92 -10.75 -1.96 -0.76
CA CYS A 92 -12.01 -2.64 -1.08
C CYS A 92 -12.94 -1.83 -2.01
N LEU A 93 -12.85 -0.50 -2.01
CA LEU A 93 -13.69 0.33 -2.90
C LEU A 93 -13.16 0.39 -4.34
N ILE A 94 -11.86 0.20 -4.56
CA ILE A 94 -11.27 0.23 -5.90
C ILE A 94 -10.79 -1.13 -6.42
N GLY A 95 -10.48 -2.07 -5.52
CA GLY A 95 -9.96 -3.39 -5.86
C GLY A 95 -10.83 -4.16 -6.84
N PRO A 96 -12.15 -4.33 -6.60
CA PRO A 96 -13.05 -5.01 -7.54
C PRO A 96 -13.15 -4.34 -8.91
N GLN A 97 -13.03 -3.00 -8.94
CA GLN A 97 -13.07 -2.23 -10.19
C GLN A 97 -11.80 -2.44 -11.05
N LEU A 98 -10.66 -2.71 -10.40
CA LEU A 98 -9.36 -2.92 -11.03
C LEU A 98 -9.05 -4.41 -11.27
N ALA A 99 -9.85 -5.32 -10.69
CA ALA A 99 -9.74 -6.77 -10.90
C ALA A 99 -10.29 -7.22 -12.27
N ALA A 100 -10.92 -6.35 -13.04
CA ALA A 100 -11.45 -6.70 -14.36
C ALA A 100 -10.32 -7.10 -15.32
N GLY A 101 -10.30 -8.39 -15.70
CA GLY A 101 -9.32 -8.93 -16.64
C GLY A 101 -7.91 -9.13 -16.10
N ARG A 102 -7.69 -8.99 -14.76
CA ARG A 102 -6.41 -9.26 -14.10
C ARG A 102 -6.58 -9.65 -12.64
N ARG A 103 -5.63 -10.38 -12.09
CA ARG A 103 -5.59 -10.66 -10.65
C ARG A 103 -5.31 -9.39 -9.86
N ALA A 104 -6.07 -9.13 -8.79
CA ALA A 104 -5.88 -7.97 -7.91
C ALA A 104 -5.92 -8.42 -6.46
N VAL A 105 -4.86 -8.13 -5.71
CA VAL A 105 -4.69 -8.60 -4.33
C VAL A 105 -4.23 -7.47 -3.42
N ALA A 106 -4.67 -7.48 -2.16
CA ALA A 106 -4.23 -6.54 -1.14
C ALA A 106 -3.66 -7.30 0.06
N LEU A 107 -2.40 -7.01 0.42
CA LEU A 107 -1.77 -7.65 1.57
C LEU A 107 -1.82 -6.76 2.81
N ASP A 108 -1.89 -7.39 3.98
CA ASP A 108 -1.66 -6.72 5.26
C ASP A 108 -0.17 -6.73 5.60
N LEU A 109 0.41 -5.56 5.76
CA LEU A 109 1.81 -5.40 6.18
C LEU A 109 2.01 -5.91 7.61
N ARG A 110 3.23 -6.34 7.96
CA ARG A 110 3.55 -6.82 9.31
C ARG A 110 3.25 -5.79 10.38
N GLY A 111 2.43 -6.20 11.34
CA GLY A 111 1.93 -5.36 12.42
C GLY A 111 0.63 -4.62 12.13
N PHE A 112 0.08 -4.78 10.93
CA PHE A 112 -1.14 -4.11 10.48
C PHE A 112 -2.17 -5.13 9.98
N GLY A 113 -3.42 -4.67 9.79
CA GLY A 113 -4.51 -5.55 9.36
C GLY A 113 -4.59 -6.82 10.23
N LEU A 114 -4.63 -7.98 9.61
CA LEU A 114 -4.64 -9.29 10.27
C LEU A 114 -3.26 -9.98 10.28
N THR A 115 -2.22 -9.31 9.78
CA THR A 115 -0.85 -9.82 9.81
C THR A 115 -0.17 -9.45 11.13
N PRO A 116 0.26 -10.44 11.95
CA PRO A 116 1.04 -10.17 13.14
C PRO A 116 2.37 -9.47 12.82
N GLY A 117 2.88 -8.73 13.77
CA GLY A 117 4.19 -8.09 13.64
C GLY A 117 4.97 -8.10 14.94
N LEU A 118 6.29 -8.04 14.79
CA LEU A 118 7.24 -7.81 15.87
C LEU A 118 7.95 -6.48 15.62
N ARG A 119 8.47 -5.84 16.66
CA ARG A 119 9.29 -4.62 16.51
C ARG A 119 10.43 -4.81 15.52
N SER A 120 11.02 -5.99 15.45
CA SER A 120 12.16 -6.32 14.59
C SER A 120 11.81 -6.45 13.11
N ASN A 121 10.54 -6.76 12.77
CA ASN A 121 10.13 -7.04 11.39
C ASN A 121 9.02 -6.11 10.84
N SER A 122 8.73 -5.00 11.53
CA SER A 122 7.65 -4.06 11.15
C SER A 122 8.18 -2.70 10.64
N SER A 123 9.49 -2.56 10.40
CA SER A 123 10.03 -1.37 9.76
C SER A 123 9.60 -1.27 8.29
N VAL A 124 9.67 -0.08 7.68
CA VAL A 124 9.34 0.08 6.26
C VAL A 124 10.25 -0.75 5.36
N GLU A 125 11.53 -0.90 5.70
CA GLU A 125 12.46 -1.74 4.96
C GLU A 125 12.14 -3.24 5.11
N ALA A 126 11.69 -3.67 6.31
CA ALA A 126 11.25 -5.05 6.52
C ALA A 126 9.96 -5.36 5.75
N ASN A 127 9.03 -4.40 5.71
CA ASN A 127 7.80 -4.53 4.93
C ASN A 127 8.05 -4.44 3.41
N ALA A 128 9.04 -3.68 2.94
CA ALA A 128 9.45 -3.73 1.53
C ALA A 128 9.92 -5.13 1.14
N ARG A 129 10.80 -5.76 1.95
CA ARG A 129 11.21 -7.17 1.74
C ARG A 129 10.03 -8.14 1.80
N LEU A 130 9.04 -7.90 2.66
CA LEU A 130 7.82 -8.71 2.69
C LEU A 130 7.05 -8.61 1.38
N VAL A 131 6.88 -7.39 0.84
CA VAL A 131 6.22 -7.17 -0.45
C VAL A 131 6.97 -7.90 -1.57
N GLY A 132 8.29 -7.80 -1.62
CA GLY A 132 9.11 -8.51 -2.60
C GLY A 132 8.97 -10.03 -2.50
N ARG A 133 9.01 -10.58 -1.28
CA ARG A 133 8.76 -12.01 -1.07
C ARG A 133 7.35 -12.42 -1.49
N PHE A 134 6.34 -11.61 -1.14
CA PHE A 134 4.97 -11.86 -1.55
C PHE A 134 4.82 -11.88 -3.07
N VAL A 135 5.43 -10.93 -3.77
CA VAL A 135 5.44 -10.89 -5.24
C VAL A 135 6.13 -12.13 -5.81
N ASN A 136 7.29 -12.51 -5.30
CA ASN A 136 8.06 -13.63 -5.82
C ASN A 136 7.44 -15.00 -5.48
N GLU A 137 7.02 -15.20 -4.22
CA GLU A 137 6.65 -16.51 -3.69
C GLU A 137 5.14 -16.80 -3.78
N VAL A 138 4.27 -15.76 -3.79
CA VAL A 138 2.81 -15.91 -3.81
C VAL A 138 2.21 -15.57 -5.18
N ILE A 139 2.70 -14.49 -5.79
CA ILE A 139 2.23 -14.08 -7.13
C ILE A 139 3.01 -14.81 -8.22
N GLY A 140 4.32 -14.91 -8.11
CA GLY A 140 5.19 -15.64 -9.04
C GLY A 140 5.34 -14.99 -10.42
N ALA A 141 4.95 -13.72 -10.57
CA ALA A 141 4.99 -12.98 -11.83
C ALA A 141 5.27 -11.50 -11.56
N PRO A 142 5.80 -10.76 -12.55
CA PRO A 142 5.93 -9.31 -12.45
C PRO A 142 4.57 -8.62 -12.29
N VAL A 143 4.50 -7.65 -11.37
CA VAL A 143 3.25 -7.03 -10.91
C VAL A 143 3.20 -5.52 -11.16
N ILE A 144 2.00 -4.96 -11.03
CA ILE A 144 1.77 -3.53 -10.80
C ILE A 144 1.68 -3.34 -9.29
N LEU A 145 2.54 -2.50 -8.70
CA LEU A 145 2.39 -2.10 -7.30
C LEU A 145 1.52 -0.85 -7.20
N VAL A 146 0.54 -0.88 -6.31
CA VAL A 146 -0.31 0.29 -5.97
C VAL A 146 -0.15 0.57 -4.48
N GLY A 147 0.49 1.67 -4.12
CA GLY A 147 0.81 1.99 -2.73
C GLY A 147 0.28 3.34 -2.27
N ASN A 148 -0.38 3.37 -1.10
CA ASN A 148 -0.82 4.62 -0.46
C ASN A 148 0.10 4.99 0.70
N SER A 149 0.48 6.27 0.81
CA SER A 149 1.22 6.81 1.95
C SER A 149 2.53 6.04 2.25
N MET A 150 2.66 5.46 3.44
CA MET A 150 3.77 4.55 3.80
C MET A 150 3.88 3.37 2.81
N GLY A 151 2.75 2.84 2.33
CA GLY A 151 2.72 1.80 1.31
C GLY A 151 3.33 2.26 -0.01
N GLY A 152 3.12 3.51 -0.40
CA GLY A 152 3.78 4.12 -1.56
C GLY A 152 5.29 4.20 -1.39
N LEU A 153 5.78 4.61 -0.22
CA LEU A 153 7.21 4.60 0.09
C LEU A 153 7.77 3.16 0.07
N ILE A 154 7.06 2.18 0.65
CA ILE A 154 7.44 0.76 0.62
C ILE A 154 7.53 0.26 -0.83
N SER A 155 6.57 0.62 -1.67
CA SER A 155 6.55 0.26 -3.09
C SER A 155 7.72 0.87 -3.87
N ILE A 156 8.11 2.12 -3.57
CA ILE A 156 9.32 2.75 -4.12
C ILE A 156 10.58 1.99 -3.71
N LEU A 157 10.69 1.61 -2.42
CA LEU A 157 11.84 0.85 -1.91
C LEU A 157 11.96 -0.51 -2.62
N GLU A 158 10.85 -1.21 -2.79
CA GLU A 158 10.81 -2.52 -3.44
C GLU A 158 11.12 -2.42 -4.93
N THR A 159 10.52 -1.46 -5.63
CA THR A 159 10.77 -1.23 -7.06
C THR A 159 12.24 -0.92 -7.35
N ALA A 160 12.86 -0.07 -6.51
CA ALA A 160 14.27 0.27 -6.67
C ALA A 160 15.21 -0.92 -6.35
N ALA A 161 14.79 -1.83 -5.47
CA ALA A 161 15.57 -3.03 -5.13
C ALA A 161 15.42 -4.15 -6.17
N HIS A 162 14.22 -4.34 -6.73
CA HIS A 162 13.88 -5.45 -7.62
C HIS A 162 13.10 -4.98 -8.87
N PRO A 163 13.67 -4.14 -9.73
CA PRO A 163 12.95 -3.51 -10.86
C PRO A 163 12.39 -4.55 -11.86
N GLY A 164 12.99 -5.73 -11.98
CA GLY A 164 12.53 -6.78 -12.90
C GLY A 164 11.18 -7.41 -12.52
N MET A 165 10.76 -7.28 -11.25
CA MET A 165 9.50 -7.84 -10.75
C MET A 165 8.36 -6.81 -10.70
N ILE A 166 8.63 -5.57 -11.07
CA ILE A 166 7.62 -4.50 -11.06
C ILE A 166 7.47 -3.94 -12.48
N LYS A 167 6.28 -4.07 -13.04
CA LYS A 167 5.95 -3.58 -14.40
C LYS A 167 5.53 -2.12 -14.42
N ALA A 168 4.84 -1.69 -13.37
CA ALA A 168 4.37 -0.31 -13.22
C ALA A 168 4.15 0.00 -11.74
N LEU A 169 4.18 1.29 -11.40
CA LEU A 169 4.04 1.77 -10.03
C LEU A 169 2.95 2.85 -9.96
N VAL A 170 1.94 2.64 -9.12
CA VAL A 170 0.94 3.66 -8.81
C VAL A 170 1.12 4.11 -7.37
N LEU A 171 1.33 5.39 -7.18
CA LEU A 171 1.61 6.02 -5.89
C LEU A 171 0.45 6.95 -5.53
N ILE A 172 -0.30 6.61 -4.50
CA ILE A 172 -1.45 7.40 -4.02
C ILE A 172 -1.03 8.12 -2.74
N ASP A 173 -0.94 9.45 -2.79
CA ASP A 173 -0.43 10.27 -1.69
C ASP A 173 0.76 9.64 -0.96
N PRO A 174 1.82 9.23 -1.71
CA PRO A 174 2.93 8.50 -1.11
C PRO A 174 3.64 9.35 -0.06
N ALA A 175 4.19 8.71 0.95
CA ALA A 175 5.00 9.42 1.93
C ALA A 175 6.26 10.00 1.26
N LEU A 176 6.28 11.32 1.12
CA LEU A 176 7.33 12.10 0.48
C LEU A 176 7.98 13.08 1.46
N PRO A 177 9.26 13.44 1.27
CA PRO A 177 9.87 14.50 2.05
C PRO A 177 9.16 15.83 1.79
N ALA A 178 8.46 16.34 2.79
CA ALA A 178 7.79 17.65 2.67
C ALA A 178 8.81 18.76 2.38
N PRO A 179 8.51 19.71 1.47
CA PRO A 179 9.25 20.96 1.39
C PRO A 179 9.11 21.71 2.72
N LEU A 180 10.03 22.66 2.99
CA LEU A 180 10.01 23.50 4.19
C LEU A 180 8.83 24.50 4.10
N GLN A 181 7.62 24.01 4.29
CA GLN A 181 6.39 24.81 4.41
C GLN A 181 5.86 24.71 5.83
N LYS A 182 4.92 25.61 6.19
CA LYS A 182 4.28 25.59 7.51
C LYS A 182 3.61 24.24 7.74
N PRO A 183 4.06 23.45 8.71
CA PRO A 183 3.50 22.13 8.96
C PRO A 183 2.11 22.25 9.60
N ASP A 184 1.24 21.28 9.35
CA ASP A 184 0.05 21.06 10.19
C ASP A 184 0.54 20.72 11.62
N TRP A 185 0.17 21.55 12.62
CA TRP A 185 0.65 21.41 13.99
C TRP A 185 0.20 20.12 14.66
N GLN A 186 -1.01 19.66 14.34
CA GLN A 186 -1.57 18.44 14.92
C GLN A 186 -0.79 17.22 14.40
N VAL A 187 -0.58 17.16 13.09
CA VAL A 187 0.20 16.11 12.43
C VAL A 187 1.65 16.13 12.90
N THR A 188 2.28 17.31 12.91
CA THR A 188 3.67 17.46 13.32
C THR A 188 3.87 17.08 14.78
N GLY A 189 2.99 17.54 15.69
CA GLY A 189 3.04 17.20 17.11
C GLY A 189 2.91 15.71 17.37
N GLN A 190 2.04 15.03 16.63
CA GLN A 190 1.87 13.59 16.71
C GLN A 190 3.13 12.83 16.25
N PHE A 191 3.72 13.22 15.13
CA PHE A 191 4.97 12.59 14.66
C PHE A 191 6.16 12.88 15.56
N LEU A 192 6.25 14.07 16.14
CA LEU A 192 7.26 14.40 17.14
C LEU A 192 7.12 13.53 18.39
N LEU A 193 5.88 13.33 18.89
CA LEU A 193 5.62 12.41 20.00
C LEU A 193 6.04 10.97 19.65
N TYR A 194 5.77 10.51 18.44
CA TYR A 194 6.20 9.18 17.99
C TYR A 194 7.73 9.05 17.92
N ALA A 195 8.44 10.13 17.64
CA ALA A 195 9.90 10.12 17.58
C ALA A 195 10.57 9.91 18.94
N VAL A 196 9.92 10.30 20.06
CA VAL A 196 10.51 10.24 21.42
C VAL A 196 10.37 8.83 21.98
N PRO A 197 11.49 8.11 22.27
CA PRO A 197 11.46 6.80 22.90
C PRO A 197 10.87 6.85 24.32
N GLY A 198 10.09 5.84 24.69
CA GLY A 198 9.39 5.74 25.97
C GLY A 198 8.07 6.52 25.98
N LEU A 199 8.08 7.82 25.74
CA LEU A 199 6.86 8.64 25.70
C LEU A 199 5.93 8.24 24.55
N GLY A 200 6.47 8.02 23.37
CA GLY A 200 5.69 7.55 22.21
C GLY A 200 5.02 6.22 22.47
N GLU A 201 5.74 5.23 23.05
CA GLU A 201 5.18 3.94 23.41
C GLU A 201 4.05 4.05 24.43
N LEU A 202 4.23 4.87 25.46
CA LEU A 202 3.20 5.09 26.49
C LEU A 202 1.96 5.77 25.90
N ALA A 203 2.15 6.81 25.08
CA ALA A 203 1.04 7.54 24.46
C ALA A 203 0.24 6.66 23.52
N VAL A 204 0.90 5.93 22.59
CA VAL A 204 0.24 5.03 21.66
C VAL A 204 -0.42 3.86 22.38
N ALA A 205 0.23 3.26 23.40
CA ALA A 205 -0.38 2.18 24.17
C ALA A 205 -1.64 2.63 24.92
N ARG A 206 -1.63 3.84 25.50
CA ARG A 206 -2.83 4.43 26.13
C ARG A 206 -3.93 4.68 25.11
N LEU A 207 -3.61 5.26 23.95
CA LEU A 207 -4.58 5.49 22.90
C LEU A 207 -5.25 4.19 22.47
N LEU A 208 -4.47 3.15 22.20
CA LEU A 208 -4.96 1.83 21.79
C LEU A 208 -5.83 1.15 22.86
N ALA A 209 -5.59 1.43 24.14
CA ALA A 209 -6.35 0.85 25.25
C ALA A 209 -7.64 1.63 25.56
N SER A 210 -7.65 2.96 25.38
CA SER A 210 -8.70 3.86 25.86
C SER A 210 -9.72 4.26 24.80
N VAL A 211 -9.32 4.32 23.52
CA VAL A 211 -10.21 4.74 22.43
C VAL A 211 -11.05 3.57 21.95
N SER A 212 -12.35 3.79 21.75
CA SER A 212 -13.23 2.76 21.17
C SER A 212 -12.90 2.56 19.68
N PRO A 213 -13.20 1.38 19.11
CA PRO A 213 -13.01 1.13 17.69
C PRO A 213 -13.69 2.17 16.79
N GLU A 214 -14.90 2.55 17.12
CA GLU A 214 -15.72 3.53 16.38
C GLU A 214 -15.04 4.91 16.41
N ALA A 215 -14.63 5.36 17.61
CA ALA A 215 -13.96 6.65 17.77
C ALA A 215 -12.60 6.66 17.05
N ALA A 216 -11.86 5.55 17.05
CA ALA A 216 -10.59 5.44 16.35
C ALA A 216 -10.77 5.55 14.83
N VAL A 217 -11.77 4.85 14.26
CA VAL A 217 -12.08 4.93 12.82
C VAL A 217 -12.56 6.32 12.45
N GLN A 218 -13.43 6.94 13.27
CA GLN A 218 -13.91 8.29 13.02
C GLN A 218 -12.77 9.32 13.05
N GLN A 219 -11.81 9.20 13.97
CA GLN A 219 -10.62 10.05 14.00
C GLN A 219 -9.76 9.89 12.75
N LEU A 220 -9.61 8.66 12.22
CA LEU A 220 -8.88 8.42 10.98
C LEU A 220 -9.59 9.07 9.78
N VAL A 221 -10.92 8.95 9.68
CA VAL A 221 -11.70 9.62 8.63
C VAL A 221 -11.52 11.13 8.70
N GLN A 222 -11.65 11.72 9.89
CA GLN A 222 -11.43 13.17 10.08
C GLN A 222 -10.01 13.64 9.75
N LEU A 223 -9.02 12.77 9.91
CA LEU A 223 -7.62 13.08 9.59
C LEU A 223 -7.32 12.94 8.09
N CYS A 224 -7.85 11.89 7.48
CA CYS A 224 -7.45 11.45 6.14
C CYS A 224 -8.36 11.97 5.02
N PHE A 225 -9.61 12.30 5.29
CA PHE A 225 -10.55 12.81 4.29
C PHE A 225 -10.59 14.35 4.33
N ALA A 226 -10.71 14.96 3.19
CA ALA A 226 -11.05 16.38 3.10
C ALA A 226 -12.53 16.60 3.47
N GLU A 227 -13.39 15.69 3.00
CA GLU A 227 -14.83 15.71 3.27
C GLU A 227 -15.26 14.37 3.92
N PRO A 228 -15.33 14.30 5.26
CA PRO A 228 -15.69 13.09 5.99
C PRO A 228 -17.03 12.47 5.64
N SER A 229 -17.98 13.25 5.12
CA SER A 229 -19.29 12.77 4.68
C SER A 229 -19.23 11.85 3.46
N ARG A 230 -18.11 11.81 2.74
CA ARG A 230 -17.87 10.90 1.62
C ARG A 230 -17.48 9.49 2.07
N ALA A 231 -17.27 9.26 3.37
CA ALA A 231 -16.92 7.94 3.87
C ALA A 231 -18.04 6.94 3.63
N ASP A 232 -17.72 5.82 2.96
CA ASP A 232 -18.67 4.75 2.69
C ASP A 232 -19.08 4.05 4.00
N PRO A 233 -20.39 3.95 4.34
CA PRO A 233 -20.83 3.38 5.62
C PRO A 233 -20.47 1.90 5.77
N VAL A 234 -20.48 1.09 4.70
CA VAL A 234 -20.11 -0.32 4.75
C VAL A 234 -18.61 -0.45 5.04
N MET A 235 -17.79 0.45 4.46
CA MET A 235 -16.36 0.51 4.76
C MET A 235 -16.12 0.89 6.22
N ILE A 236 -16.85 1.86 6.77
CA ILE A 236 -16.75 2.25 8.18
C ILE A 236 -17.08 1.07 9.10
N GLU A 237 -18.16 0.34 8.82
CA GLU A 237 -18.54 -0.84 9.59
C GLU A 237 -17.44 -1.92 9.57
N ALA A 238 -16.87 -2.20 8.41
CA ALA A 238 -15.78 -3.19 8.27
C ALA A 238 -14.51 -2.75 9.01
N GLU A 239 -14.12 -1.47 8.92
CA GLU A 239 -12.97 -0.93 9.65
C GLU A 239 -13.19 -0.96 11.17
N VAL A 240 -14.41 -0.65 11.65
CA VAL A 240 -14.77 -0.76 13.07
C VAL A 240 -14.68 -2.22 13.54
N ALA A 241 -15.23 -3.16 12.77
CA ALA A 241 -15.16 -4.59 13.09
C ALA A 241 -13.71 -5.09 13.15
N LEU A 242 -12.87 -4.70 12.19
CA LEU A 242 -11.44 -5.02 12.18
C LEU A 242 -10.72 -4.37 13.37
N ALA A 243 -11.00 -3.11 13.68
CA ALA A 243 -10.42 -2.40 14.81
C ALA A 243 -10.81 -3.05 16.15
N ALA A 244 -12.08 -3.45 16.31
CA ALA A 244 -12.58 -4.17 17.47
C ALA A 244 -11.85 -5.50 17.69
N ARG A 245 -11.68 -6.30 16.63
CA ARG A 245 -10.91 -7.54 16.68
C ARG A 245 -9.45 -7.31 17.07
N ARG A 246 -8.88 -6.22 16.62
CA ARG A 246 -7.47 -5.87 16.90
C ARG A 246 -7.29 -5.17 18.24
N ARG A 247 -8.37 -4.82 18.95
CA ARG A 247 -8.26 -4.12 20.24
C ARG A 247 -7.45 -4.93 21.25
N PRO A 248 -6.43 -4.33 21.89
CA PRO A 248 -5.68 -5.03 22.92
C PRO A 248 -6.56 -5.24 24.16
N VAL A 249 -6.57 -6.46 24.68
CA VAL A 249 -7.34 -6.81 25.89
C VAL A 249 -6.51 -6.70 27.18
N THR A 250 -5.18 -6.52 27.03
CA THR A 250 -4.27 -6.34 28.19
C THR A 250 -3.31 -5.17 27.93
N PRO A 251 -2.78 -4.52 29.01
CA PRO A 251 -1.74 -3.49 28.87
C PRO A 251 -0.48 -3.99 28.15
N ALA A 252 -0.12 -5.25 28.34
CA ALA A 252 1.03 -5.87 27.68
C ALA A 252 0.84 -5.94 26.16
N GLN A 253 -0.36 -6.31 25.70
CA GLN A 253 -0.73 -6.31 24.29
C GLN A 253 -0.74 -4.88 23.70
N ALA A 254 -1.29 -3.91 24.42
CA ALA A 254 -1.28 -2.51 24.01
C ALA A 254 0.17 -2.00 23.83
N SER A 255 1.04 -2.28 24.79
CA SER A 255 2.46 -1.92 24.73
C SER A 255 3.20 -2.63 23.59
N ALA A 256 2.92 -3.91 23.34
CA ALA A 256 3.51 -4.65 22.23
C ALA A 256 3.10 -4.04 20.87
N ARG A 257 1.82 -3.73 20.68
CA ARG A 257 1.30 -3.11 19.46
C ARG A 257 1.82 -1.70 19.27
N ALA A 258 1.93 -0.91 20.33
CA ALA A 258 2.54 0.42 20.28
C ALA A 258 3.99 0.34 19.75
N ARG A 259 4.79 -0.61 20.25
CA ARG A 259 6.17 -0.82 19.78
C ARG A 259 6.25 -1.20 18.30
N VAL A 260 5.33 -2.04 17.82
CA VAL A 260 5.23 -2.44 16.41
C VAL A 260 4.88 -1.25 15.52
N PHE A 261 3.83 -0.52 15.87
CA PHE A 261 3.41 0.70 15.17
C PHE A 261 4.53 1.74 15.10
N LEU A 262 5.19 2.00 16.23
CA LEU A 262 6.27 2.97 16.32
C LEU A 262 7.54 2.51 15.59
N ALA A 263 7.77 1.21 15.44
CA ALA A 263 8.87 0.71 14.60
C ALA A 263 8.66 1.11 13.13
N ALA A 264 7.44 0.95 12.63
CA ALA A 264 7.07 1.42 11.28
C ALA A 264 7.16 2.94 11.16
N ALA A 265 6.51 3.69 12.06
CA ALA A 265 6.49 5.16 12.02
C ALA A 265 7.89 5.77 12.09
N ARG A 266 8.74 5.29 13.03
CA ARG A 266 10.12 5.78 13.18
C ARG A 266 11.02 5.41 12.00
N SER A 267 10.83 4.24 11.40
CA SER A 267 11.59 3.86 10.20
C SER A 267 11.15 4.68 8.99
N LEU A 268 9.85 4.97 8.86
CA LEU A 268 9.32 5.90 7.86
C LEU A 268 9.98 7.28 7.98
N LEU A 269 9.94 7.89 9.17
CA LEU A 269 10.58 9.20 9.42
C LEU A 269 12.08 9.18 9.13
N ARG A 270 12.76 8.07 9.41
CA ARG A 270 14.19 7.89 9.15
C ARG A 270 14.51 7.86 7.65
N VAL A 271 13.67 7.20 6.85
CA VAL A 271 13.81 7.20 5.38
C VAL A 271 13.54 8.60 4.81
N LEU A 272 12.44 9.24 5.24
CA LEU A 272 12.09 10.61 4.82
C LEU A 272 13.15 11.64 5.21
N GLY A 273 13.81 11.48 6.35
CA GLY A 273 14.91 12.33 6.80
C GLY A 273 16.16 12.22 5.91
N ARG A 274 16.36 11.10 5.21
CA ARG A 274 17.46 10.90 4.26
C ARG A 274 17.10 11.40 2.86
N ARG A 275 16.64 12.63 2.76
CA ARG A 275 16.04 13.24 1.55
C ARG A 275 16.81 13.00 0.26
N ARG A 276 18.14 13.17 0.27
CA ARG A 276 18.99 12.97 -0.93
C ARG A 276 18.98 11.52 -1.40
N ARG A 277 19.10 10.57 -0.46
CA ARG A 277 19.07 9.14 -0.77
C ARG A 277 17.73 8.71 -1.31
N TYR A 278 16.65 9.20 -0.71
CA TYR A 278 15.29 8.87 -1.14
C TYR A 278 14.99 9.47 -2.52
N ALA A 279 15.41 10.72 -2.78
CA ALA A 279 15.27 11.34 -4.10
C ALA A 279 16.09 10.61 -5.19
N ALA A 280 17.32 10.17 -4.89
CA ALA A 280 18.11 9.38 -5.81
C ALA A 280 17.46 8.03 -6.14
N MET A 281 16.83 7.40 -5.14
CA MET A 281 16.07 6.16 -5.33
C MET A 281 14.85 6.36 -6.23
N MET A 282 14.06 7.41 -6.01
CA MET A 282 12.95 7.75 -6.91
C MET A 282 13.43 7.99 -8.35
N ALA A 283 14.53 8.72 -8.51
CA ALA A 283 15.11 9.02 -9.83
C ALA A 283 15.70 7.79 -10.55
N SER A 284 15.95 6.67 -9.85
CA SER A 284 16.43 5.43 -10.46
C SER A 284 15.29 4.50 -10.92
N ILE A 285 14.03 4.91 -10.80
CA ILE A 285 12.87 4.14 -11.24
C ILE A 285 12.55 4.48 -12.69
N ASP A 286 12.88 3.58 -13.60
CA ASP A 286 12.71 3.77 -15.06
C ASP A 286 11.42 3.15 -15.61
N ILE A 287 10.64 2.42 -14.78
CA ILE A 287 9.34 1.88 -15.18
C ILE A 287 8.25 2.96 -15.18
N PRO A 288 7.10 2.75 -15.86
CA PRO A 288 5.97 3.66 -15.79
C PRO A 288 5.50 3.93 -14.36
N VAL A 289 5.30 5.21 -14.00
CA VAL A 289 4.83 5.63 -12.68
C VAL A 289 3.67 6.61 -12.82
N LEU A 290 2.57 6.32 -12.11
CA LEU A 290 1.45 7.23 -11.91
C LEU A 290 1.44 7.73 -10.47
N LEU A 291 1.43 9.04 -10.29
CA LEU A 291 1.35 9.71 -9.00
C LEU A 291 -0.04 10.34 -8.86
N ILE A 292 -0.84 9.88 -7.90
CA ILE A 292 -2.18 10.40 -7.61
C ILE A 292 -2.17 11.05 -6.23
N GLY A 293 -2.79 12.21 -6.06
CA GLY A 293 -2.95 12.79 -4.74
C GLY A 293 -4.02 13.85 -4.62
N GLY A 294 -4.46 14.07 -3.39
CA GLY A 294 -5.40 15.11 -3.02
C GLY A 294 -4.72 16.46 -2.76
N ASP A 295 -5.34 17.55 -3.18
CA ASP A 295 -4.81 18.89 -2.89
C ASP A 295 -5.11 19.37 -1.46
N ALA A 296 -6.07 18.72 -0.78
CA ALA A 296 -6.44 18.95 0.60
C ALA A 296 -5.80 17.94 1.59
N ASP A 297 -4.78 17.17 1.15
CA ASP A 297 -4.06 16.24 2.01
C ASP A 297 -3.30 16.98 3.12
N ARG A 298 -3.66 16.67 4.38
CA ARG A 298 -3.07 17.24 5.59
C ARG A 298 -1.79 16.52 6.04
N LEU A 299 -1.57 15.28 5.57
CA LEU A 299 -0.44 14.42 5.95
C LEU A 299 0.74 14.57 4.98
N VAL A 300 0.46 14.58 3.68
CA VAL A 300 1.45 14.77 2.61
C VAL A 300 1.04 15.98 1.77
N PRO A 301 1.64 17.16 2.01
CA PRO A 301 1.28 18.35 1.27
C PRO A 301 1.41 18.17 -0.24
N VAL A 302 0.43 18.64 -1.01
CA VAL A 302 0.43 18.58 -2.49
C VAL A 302 1.71 19.16 -3.11
N ALA A 303 2.36 20.10 -2.43
CA ALA A 303 3.66 20.65 -2.84
C ALA A 303 4.78 19.59 -2.87
N ALA A 304 4.72 18.58 -1.99
CA ALA A 304 5.68 17.46 -2.02
C ALA A 304 5.48 16.60 -3.26
N MET A 305 4.23 16.36 -3.64
CA MET A 305 3.89 15.63 -4.87
C MET A 305 4.32 16.39 -6.13
N ARG A 306 3.98 17.67 -6.23
CA ARG A 306 4.43 18.52 -7.34
C ARG A 306 5.95 18.56 -7.46
N GLN A 307 6.67 18.59 -6.33
CA GLN A 307 8.14 18.52 -6.33
C GLN A 307 8.67 17.16 -6.79
N ALA A 308 8.02 16.05 -6.40
CA ALA A 308 8.38 14.71 -6.85
C ALA A 308 8.17 14.56 -8.36
N ALA A 309 7.02 14.99 -8.89
CA ALA A 309 6.72 15.00 -10.32
C ALA A 309 7.72 15.85 -11.11
N ALA A 310 8.03 17.06 -10.64
CA ALA A 310 8.99 17.94 -11.30
C ALA A 310 10.42 17.36 -11.36
N ARG A 311 10.81 16.54 -10.38
CA ARG A 311 12.12 15.87 -10.35
C ARG A 311 12.18 14.58 -11.16
N ASN A 312 11.03 14.04 -11.49
CA ASN A 312 10.89 12.79 -12.26
C ASN A 312 9.92 13.05 -13.43
N PRO A 313 10.34 13.79 -14.48
CA PRO A 313 9.47 14.28 -15.53
C PRO A 313 8.85 13.17 -16.41
N HIS A 314 9.32 11.94 -16.28
CA HIS A 314 8.76 10.74 -16.91
C HIS A 314 7.61 10.12 -16.10
N TRP A 315 7.32 10.62 -14.88
CA TRP A 315 6.19 10.21 -14.09
C TRP A 315 4.96 11.03 -14.48
N GLU A 316 3.82 10.37 -14.68
CA GLU A 316 2.55 11.07 -14.81
C GLU A 316 1.96 11.39 -13.44
N SER A 317 1.26 12.52 -13.34
CA SER A 317 0.63 12.91 -12.06
C SER A 317 -0.78 13.44 -12.25
N VAL A 318 -1.66 13.07 -11.32
CA VAL A 318 -3.06 13.51 -11.21
C VAL A 318 -3.27 14.10 -9.81
N ILE A 319 -3.68 15.37 -9.75
CA ILE A 319 -4.06 16.04 -8.52
C ILE A 319 -5.57 16.15 -8.47
N LEU A 320 -6.19 15.61 -7.44
CA LEU A 320 -7.62 15.61 -7.21
C LEU A 320 -7.99 16.80 -6.32
N ALA A 321 -8.91 17.64 -6.79
CA ALA A 321 -9.36 18.82 -6.05
C ALA A 321 -10.31 18.42 -4.90
N ASP A 322 -10.17 19.09 -3.76
CA ASP A 322 -10.99 18.88 -2.56
C ASP A 322 -10.96 17.42 -2.06
N VAL A 323 -9.80 16.75 -2.14
CA VAL A 323 -9.59 15.37 -1.73
C VAL A 323 -8.43 15.30 -0.72
N GLY A 324 -8.59 14.44 0.29
CA GLY A 324 -7.62 14.24 1.36
C GLY A 324 -6.59 13.14 1.05
N HIS A 325 -6.05 12.55 2.13
CA HIS A 325 -4.91 11.61 2.12
C HIS A 325 -5.22 10.21 1.60
N THR A 326 -6.50 9.84 1.54
CA THR A 326 -6.93 8.50 1.10
C THR A 326 -7.92 8.60 -0.07
N PRO A 327 -7.49 9.12 -1.23
CA PRO A 327 -8.36 9.31 -2.40
C PRO A 327 -9.09 8.05 -2.82
N GLN A 328 -8.45 6.88 -2.68
CA GLN A 328 -9.03 5.57 -3.00
C GLN A 328 -10.23 5.19 -2.13
N LEU A 329 -10.41 5.86 -0.98
CA LEU A 329 -11.56 5.70 -0.10
C LEU A 329 -12.54 6.87 -0.23
N GLU A 330 -12.05 8.08 -0.46
CA GLU A 330 -12.84 9.31 -0.50
C GLU A 330 -13.55 9.52 -1.86
N VAL A 331 -12.85 9.22 -2.96
CA VAL A 331 -13.36 9.37 -4.35
C VAL A 331 -12.99 8.14 -5.21
N PRO A 332 -13.43 6.93 -4.80
CA PRO A 332 -12.95 5.66 -5.36
C PRO A 332 -13.15 5.53 -6.87
N GLY A 333 -14.28 6.03 -7.40
CA GLY A 333 -14.55 5.98 -8.83
C GLY A 333 -13.55 6.78 -9.66
N GLY A 334 -13.19 7.98 -9.20
CA GLY A 334 -12.21 8.83 -9.85
C GLY A 334 -10.80 8.21 -9.85
N VAL A 335 -10.40 7.64 -8.70
CA VAL A 335 -9.10 6.98 -8.57
C VAL A 335 -9.01 5.72 -9.43
N ALA A 336 -10.03 4.85 -9.38
CA ALA A 336 -10.05 3.63 -10.19
C ALA A 336 -10.06 3.95 -11.69
N GLY A 337 -10.81 4.98 -12.11
CA GLY A 337 -10.81 5.48 -13.48
C GLY A 337 -9.44 5.93 -13.94
N ALA A 338 -8.81 6.83 -13.17
CA ALA A 338 -7.47 7.34 -13.48
C ALA A 338 -6.41 6.23 -13.59
N ILE A 339 -6.45 5.24 -12.67
CA ILE A 339 -5.53 4.09 -12.72
C ILE A 339 -5.79 3.25 -13.97
N ARG A 340 -7.03 2.90 -14.27
CA ARG A 340 -7.38 2.06 -15.42
C ARG A 340 -6.96 2.71 -16.74
N ASP A 341 -7.36 3.97 -16.94
CA ASP A 341 -7.04 4.73 -18.16
C ASP A 341 -5.52 4.87 -18.36
N TRP A 342 -4.77 5.03 -17.27
CA TRP A 342 -3.33 5.08 -17.33
C TRP A 342 -2.69 3.70 -17.61
N LEU A 343 -3.18 2.64 -16.96
CA LEU A 343 -2.69 1.27 -17.21
C LEU A 343 -2.93 0.84 -18.66
N ASP A 344 -4.08 1.20 -19.24
CA ASP A 344 -4.40 0.86 -20.64
C ASP A 344 -3.48 1.57 -21.65
N ARG A 345 -2.85 2.70 -21.26
CA ARG A 345 -1.86 3.39 -22.11
C ARG A 345 -0.43 2.87 -21.94
N HIS A 346 -0.07 2.37 -20.75
CA HIS A 346 1.33 2.11 -20.38
C HIS A 346 1.66 0.65 -20.08
N VAL A 347 0.65 -0.20 -19.83
CA VAL A 347 0.83 -1.58 -19.38
C VAL A 347 -0.03 -2.52 -20.22
N THR A 348 0.48 -2.88 -21.39
CA THR A 348 -0.12 -3.88 -22.30
C THR A 348 0.26 -5.30 -21.94
#